data_acde816f96a117d383f941dc1d62ac5f
#
_entry.id   acde816f96a117d383f941dc1d62ac5f
#
_cell.length_a   1.000
_cell.length_b   1.000
_cell.length_c   1.000
_cell.angle_alpha   90.00
_cell.angle_beta   90.00
_cell.angle_gamma   90.00
#
_symmetry.space_group_name_H-M   'P 1'
#
loop_
_entity.id
_entity.type
_entity.pdbx_description
1 polymer ?
#
loop_
_entity_poly.entity_id
_entity_poly.type
_entity_poly.pdbx_seq_one_letter_code
_entity_poly.pdbx_strand_id
1 'polypeptide(L)'
;MRVLGKTLLPYHVNAWSLAVAEEVYRQKDLYKEQLETIIEQRDLMREQLEQMGLKIWPSATNFLTCCPQGELTARLAAACEQQYGSQGEKTQQMLAGMYLYRKLLEKKILVRDYTSHPVLQGCLRITVGLPLENAEIISRLQRLCGEEAI
;
A
#
# COMPACT_ATOMS: atom_id res chain seq x y z
N MET A 1 -12.37 31.00 14.44
CA MET A 1 -11.55 29.95 13.80
C MET A 1 -12.33 28.76 13.21
N ARG A 2 -13.44 28.29 13.80
CA ARG A 2 -14.25 27.15 13.23
C ARG A 2 -14.86 27.40 11.84
N VAL A 3 -15.15 28.64 11.47
CA VAL A 3 -15.78 28.99 10.16
C VAL A 3 -14.73 28.98 9.04
N LEU A 4 -13.56 29.55 9.28
CA LEU A 4 -12.46 29.57 8.30
C LEU A 4 -11.99 28.16 7.90
N GLY A 5 -11.96 27.20 8.84
CA GLY A 5 -11.61 25.81 8.54
C GLY A 5 -12.60 25.08 7.63
N LYS A 6 -13.84 25.58 7.51
CA LYS A 6 -14.86 25.00 6.60
C LYS A 6 -14.79 25.56 5.18
N THR A 7 -14.08 26.67 4.99
CA THR A 7 -13.92 27.32 3.66
C THR A 7 -12.59 27.01 3.00
N LEU A 8 -11.64 26.41 3.73
CA LEU A 8 -10.38 25.96 3.16
C LEU A 8 -10.57 24.65 2.39
N LEU A 9 -10.09 24.62 1.17
CA LEU A 9 -10.04 23.39 0.39
C LEU A 9 -9.08 22.40 1.07
N PRO A 10 -9.42 21.11 1.13
CA PRO A 10 -8.48 20.09 1.56
C PRO A 10 -7.23 20.13 0.65
N TYR A 11 -6.04 19.98 1.24
CA TYR A 11 -4.77 20.03 0.51
C TYR A 11 -4.46 21.39 -0.15
N HIS A 12 -4.68 22.47 0.57
CA HIS A 12 -4.37 23.80 0.11
C HIS A 12 -2.89 23.93 -0.28
N VAL A 13 -2.62 24.39 -1.50
CA VAL A 13 -1.26 24.59 -2.03
C VAL A 13 -0.89 26.06 -1.85
N ASN A 14 0.26 26.33 -1.24
CA ASN A 14 0.76 27.71 -1.08
C ASN A 14 1.36 28.26 -2.40
N ALA A 15 1.51 29.59 -2.48
CA ALA A 15 1.97 30.26 -3.69
C ALA A 15 3.39 29.83 -4.12
N TRP A 16 4.29 29.55 -3.17
CA TRP A 16 5.64 29.07 -3.47
C TRP A 16 5.61 27.68 -4.11
N SER A 17 4.80 26.77 -3.58
CA SER A 17 4.65 25.44 -4.17
C SER A 17 4.08 25.51 -5.58
N LEU A 18 3.16 26.43 -5.86
CA LEU A 18 2.63 26.64 -7.21
C LEU A 18 3.71 27.15 -8.17
N ALA A 19 4.49 28.16 -7.75
CA ALA A 19 5.57 28.71 -8.58
C ALA A 19 6.64 27.66 -8.90
N VAL A 20 7.03 26.86 -7.90
CA VAL A 20 7.99 25.76 -8.09
C VAL A 20 7.40 24.67 -8.99
N ALA A 21 6.12 24.30 -8.80
CA ALA A 21 5.47 23.30 -9.63
C ALA A 21 5.38 23.72 -11.10
N GLU A 22 5.13 25.01 -11.37
CA GLU A 22 5.13 25.55 -12.74
C GLU A 22 6.49 25.41 -13.40
N GLU A 23 7.58 25.75 -12.68
CA GLU A 23 8.94 25.62 -13.21
C GLU A 23 9.33 24.15 -13.42
N VAL A 24 9.03 23.26 -12.44
CA VAL A 24 9.23 21.82 -12.59
C VAL A 24 8.47 21.27 -13.81
N TYR A 25 7.24 21.70 -14.02
CA TYR A 25 6.45 21.25 -15.18
C TYR A 25 7.04 21.72 -16.51
N ARG A 26 7.60 22.93 -16.56
CA ARG A 26 8.32 23.42 -17.76
C ARG A 26 9.53 22.55 -18.10
N GLN A 27 10.17 21.96 -17.08
CA GLN A 27 11.35 21.12 -17.21
C GLN A 27 11.02 19.62 -17.10
N LYS A 28 9.78 19.21 -17.41
CA LYS A 28 9.29 17.83 -17.26
C LYS A 28 10.17 16.76 -17.88
N ASP A 29 10.89 17.10 -18.95
CA ASP A 29 11.76 16.15 -19.65
C ASP A 29 12.97 15.72 -18.81
N LEU A 30 13.38 16.53 -17.81
CA LEU A 30 14.43 16.16 -16.85
C LEU A 30 14.02 15.01 -15.91
N TYR A 31 12.70 14.78 -15.74
CA TYR A 31 12.16 13.78 -14.83
C TYR A 31 11.61 12.54 -15.55
N LYS A 32 11.81 12.47 -16.87
CA LYS A 32 11.25 11.39 -17.68
C LYS A 32 11.80 10.03 -17.28
N GLU A 33 13.12 9.93 -17.08
CA GLU A 33 13.79 8.68 -16.68
C GLU A 33 13.29 8.20 -15.29
N GLN A 34 13.10 9.12 -14.34
CA GLN A 34 12.56 8.78 -13.01
C GLN A 34 11.12 8.28 -13.12
N LEU A 35 10.32 8.90 -13.98
CA LEU A 35 8.93 8.47 -14.20
C LEU A 35 8.87 7.07 -14.82
N GLU A 36 9.71 6.80 -15.82
CA GLU A 36 9.83 5.49 -16.47
C GLU A 36 10.25 4.44 -15.45
N THR A 37 11.25 4.74 -14.60
CA THR A 37 11.66 3.85 -13.51
C THR A 37 10.51 3.54 -12.55
N ILE A 38 9.70 4.54 -12.16
CA ILE A 38 8.54 4.31 -11.27
C ILE A 38 7.51 3.40 -11.94
N ILE A 39 7.25 3.59 -13.24
CA ILE A 39 6.30 2.79 -14.01
C ILE A 39 6.78 1.34 -14.07
N GLU A 40 8.04 1.10 -14.43
CA GLU A 40 8.65 -0.23 -14.50
C GLU A 40 8.61 -0.94 -13.14
N GLN A 41 9.03 -0.25 -12.09
CA GLN A 41 9.02 -0.81 -10.74
C GLN A 41 7.61 -1.13 -10.25
N ARG A 42 6.63 -0.27 -10.57
CA ARG A 42 5.21 -0.52 -10.25
C ARG A 42 4.71 -1.79 -10.92
N ASP A 43 4.99 -1.94 -12.20
CA ASP A 43 4.49 -3.08 -12.98
C ASP A 43 5.17 -4.38 -12.54
N LEU A 44 6.48 -4.35 -12.24
CA LEU A 44 7.20 -5.48 -11.65
C LEU A 44 6.64 -5.87 -10.26
N MET A 45 6.43 -4.89 -9.38
CA MET A 45 5.84 -5.15 -8.06
C MET A 45 4.43 -5.73 -8.17
N ARG A 46 3.62 -5.25 -9.12
CA ARG A 46 2.27 -5.77 -9.36
C ARG A 46 2.32 -7.26 -9.67
N GLU A 47 3.14 -7.67 -10.63
CA GLU A 47 3.28 -9.07 -11.03
C GLU A 47 3.71 -9.96 -9.86
N GLN A 48 4.69 -9.51 -9.09
CA GLN A 48 5.18 -10.26 -7.94
C GLN A 48 4.11 -10.41 -6.84
N LEU A 49 3.34 -9.34 -6.56
CA LEU A 49 2.27 -9.37 -5.58
C LEU A 49 1.10 -10.27 -6.02
N GLU A 50 0.75 -10.25 -7.31
CA GLU A 50 -0.28 -11.14 -7.88
C GLU A 50 0.13 -12.63 -7.76
N GLN A 51 1.40 -12.95 -8.01
CA GLN A 51 1.95 -14.30 -7.84
C GLN A 51 1.89 -14.81 -6.39
N MET A 52 1.87 -13.92 -5.41
CA MET A 52 1.70 -14.27 -3.99
C MET A 52 0.24 -14.51 -3.57
N GLY A 53 -0.72 -14.39 -4.50
CA GLY A 53 -2.15 -14.53 -4.19
C GLY A 53 -2.80 -13.25 -3.68
N LEU A 54 -2.22 -12.09 -3.96
CA LEU A 54 -2.82 -10.80 -3.68
C LEU A 54 -3.57 -10.28 -4.91
N LYS A 55 -4.77 -9.79 -4.70
CA LYS A 55 -5.50 -9.03 -5.72
C LYS A 55 -4.93 -7.62 -5.77
N ILE A 56 -4.60 -7.14 -6.97
CA ILE A 56 -4.09 -5.79 -7.20
C ILE A 56 -5.09 -5.03 -8.06
N TRP A 57 -5.40 -3.79 -7.67
CA TRP A 57 -6.22 -2.91 -8.51
C TRP A 57 -5.33 -2.19 -9.54
N PRO A 58 -5.82 -1.98 -10.76
CA PRO A 58 -5.10 -1.19 -11.77
C PRO A 58 -4.69 0.18 -11.21
N SER A 59 -3.47 0.58 -11.46
CA SER A 59 -2.93 1.85 -10.98
C SER A 59 -2.14 2.56 -12.06
N ALA A 60 -2.41 3.85 -12.23
CA ALA A 60 -1.59 4.78 -13.01
C ALA A 60 -0.81 5.75 -12.10
N THR A 61 -0.70 5.43 -10.81
CA THR A 61 -0.03 6.25 -9.79
C THR A 61 1.27 5.59 -9.33
N ASN A 62 1.93 6.20 -8.36
CA ASN A 62 3.13 5.67 -7.71
C ASN A 62 2.82 4.75 -6.50
N PHE A 63 1.66 4.13 -6.46
CA PHE A 63 1.29 3.17 -5.43
C PHE A 63 0.39 2.06 -5.98
N LEU A 64 0.38 0.93 -5.29
CA LEU A 64 -0.49 -0.21 -5.54
C LEU A 64 -1.43 -0.41 -4.35
N THR A 65 -2.71 -0.68 -4.63
CA THR A 65 -3.65 -1.16 -3.61
C THR A 65 -3.78 -2.66 -3.77
N CYS A 66 -3.50 -3.40 -2.71
CA CYS A 66 -3.51 -4.86 -2.71
C CYS A 66 -4.37 -5.42 -1.57
N CYS A 67 -4.84 -6.63 -1.76
CA CYS A 67 -5.71 -7.34 -0.82
C CYS A 67 -5.49 -8.84 -0.93
N PRO A 68 -5.34 -9.60 0.16
CA PRO A 68 -5.32 -11.07 0.09
C PRO A 68 -6.59 -11.61 -0.55
N GLN A 69 -6.48 -12.70 -1.32
CA GLN A 69 -7.65 -13.36 -1.92
C GLN A 69 -7.61 -14.88 -1.78
N GLY A 70 -8.78 -15.50 -1.93
CA GLY A 70 -8.90 -16.96 -1.91
C GLY A 70 -8.38 -17.60 -0.63
N GLU A 71 -7.66 -18.70 -0.76
CA GLU A 71 -7.07 -19.46 0.36
C GLU A 71 -6.09 -18.65 1.20
N LEU A 72 -5.35 -17.72 0.57
CA LEU A 72 -4.45 -16.83 1.28
C LEU A 72 -5.19 -16.00 2.33
N THR A 73 -6.40 -15.52 2.03
CA THR A 73 -7.22 -14.76 2.98
C THR A 73 -7.54 -15.60 4.22
N ALA A 74 -8.02 -16.83 4.04
CA ALA A 74 -8.39 -17.70 5.16
C ALA A 74 -7.16 -18.04 6.03
N ARG A 75 -6.03 -18.36 5.40
CA ARG A 75 -4.77 -18.68 6.08
C ARG A 75 -4.23 -17.50 6.89
N LEU A 76 -4.18 -16.31 6.32
CA LEU A 76 -3.70 -15.11 7.04
C LEU A 76 -4.67 -14.68 8.14
N ALA A 77 -5.98 -14.86 7.96
CA ALA A 77 -6.97 -14.60 9.01
C ALA A 77 -6.78 -15.54 10.21
N ALA A 78 -6.59 -16.83 9.96
CA ALA A 78 -6.30 -17.80 11.01
C ALA A 78 -5.00 -17.49 11.75
N ALA A 79 -3.93 -17.13 11.04
CA ALA A 79 -2.66 -16.70 11.62
C ALA A 79 -2.83 -15.43 12.48
N CYS A 80 -3.69 -14.50 12.05
CA CYS A 80 -4.01 -13.30 12.84
C CYS A 80 -4.66 -13.65 14.19
N GLU A 81 -5.66 -14.53 14.18
CA GLU A 81 -6.36 -14.95 15.40
C GLU A 81 -5.45 -15.77 16.32
N GLN A 82 -4.64 -16.65 15.76
CA GLN A 82 -3.67 -17.44 16.52
C GLN A 82 -2.66 -16.54 17.25
N GLN A 83 -2.14 -15.53 16.58
CA GLN A 83 -1.08 -14.67 17.14
C GLN A 83 -1.62 -13.57 18.05
N TYR A 84 -2.75 -12.96 17.71
CA TYR A 84 -3.27 -11.78 18.41
C TYR A 84 -4.59 -12.03 19.16
N GLY A 85 -5.07 -13.26 19.18
CA GLY A 85 -6.35 -13.65 19.80
C GLY A 85 -7.56 -13.18 18.99
N SER A 86 -8.76 -13.44 19.51
CA SER A 86 -10.01 -13.00 18.87
C SER A 86 -10.06 -11.48 18.74
N GLN A 87 -10.36 -11.01 17.54
CA GLN A 87 -10.42 -9.58 17.20
C GLN A 87 -11.85 -9.05 17.11
N GLY A 88 -12.81 -9.74 17.73
CA GLY A 88 -14.22 -9.38 17.72
C GLY A 88 -14.88 -9.63 16.35
N GLU A 89 -15.92 -8.87 16.03
CA GLU A 89 -16.70 -9.04 14.79
C GLU A 89 -15.97 -8.51 13.53
N LYS A 90 -14.79 -9.08 13.22
CA LYS A 90 -14.06 -8.74 11.98
C LYS A 90 -14.23 -9.84 10.94
N THR A 91 -14.36 -9.43 9.68
CA THR A 91 -14.37 -10.37 8.56
C THR A 91 -12.99 -11.00 8.36
N GLN A 92 -12.93 -12.20 7.77
CA GLN A 92 -11.66 -12.83 7.41
C GLN A 92 -10.77 -11.91 6.57
N GLN A 93 -11.39 -11.12 5.68
CA GLN A 93 -10.68 -10.16 4.85
C GLN A 93 -9.99 -9.07 5.69
N MET A 94 -10.69 -8.54 6.69
CA MET A 94 -10.10 -7.57 7.63
C MET A 94 -8.97 -8.18 8.45
N LEU A 95 -9.15 -9.40 8.96
CA LEU A 95 -8.13 -10.11 9.74
C LEU A 95 -6.87 -10.37 8.92
N ALA A 96 -7.03 -10.83 7.68
CA ALA A 96 -5.90 -11.09 6.77
C ALA A 96 -5.09 -9.82 6.48
N GLY A 97 -5.77 -8.72 6.12
CA GLY A 97 -5.11 -7.43 5.91
C GLY A 97 -4.42 -6.90 7.15
N MET A 98 -5.09 -7.01 8.31
CA MET A 98 -4.52 -6.59 9.60
C MET A 98 -3.28 -7.40 9.97
N TYR A 99 -3.26 -8.70 9.69
CA TYR A 99 -2.07 -9.54 9.90
C TYR A 99 -0.89 -9.03 9.09
N LEU A 100 -1.06 -8.85 7.78
CA LEU A 100 -0.01 -8.32 6.90
C LEU A 100 0.47 -6.94 7.37
N TYR A 101 -0.45 -6.04 7.69
CA TYR A 101 -0.11 -4.70 8.17
C TYR A 101 0.76 -4.74 9.43
N ARG A 102 0.33 -5.50 10.45
CA ARG A 102 1.06 -5.62 11.72
C ARG A 102 2.45 -6.24 11.51
N LYS A 103 2.54 -7.30 10.69
CA LYS A 103 3.82 -7.95 10.39
C LYS A 103 4.80 -7.04 9.66
N LEU A 104 4.34 -6.25 8.72
CA LEU A 104 5.16 -5.24 8.06
C LEU A 104 5.60 -4.15 9.04
N LEU A 105 4.69 -3.69 9.89
CA LEU A 105 4.99 -2.68 10.92
C LEU A 105 6.03 -3.17 11.94
N GLU A 106 5.98 -4.44 12.37
CA GLU A 106 6.99 -5.09 13.22
C GLU A 106 8.40 -5.03 12.59
N LYS A 107 8.47 -5.03 11.26
CA LYS A 107 9.71 -4.90 10.49
C LYS A 107 10.02 -3.46 10.09
N LYS A 108 9.33 -2.47 10.68
CA LYS A 108 9.48 -1.02 10.41
C LYS A 108 9.14 -0.64 8.95
N ILE A 109 8.35 -1.45 8.26
CA ILE A 109 7.82 -1.15 6.94
C ILE A 109 6.43 -0.55 7.12
N LEU A 110 6.29 0.72 6.79
CA LEU A 110 5.04 1.46 6.91
C LEU A 110 4.30 1.48 5.57
N VAL A 111 3.11 0.92 5.56
CA VAL A 111 2.17 0.96 4.43
C VAL A 111 0.88 1.66 4.86
N ARG A 112 0.06 2.10 3.91
CA ARG A 112 -1.24 2.68 4.25
C ARG A 112 -2.24 1.58 4.55
N ASP A 113 -2.79 1.62 5.75
CA ASP A 113 -3.80 0.68 6.22
C ASP A 113 -5.21 1.10 5.75
N TYR A 114 -5.89 0.20 5.04
CA TYR A 114 -7.30 0.28 4.66
C TYR A 114 -8.10 -0.91 5.20
N THR A 115 -7.55 -1.69 6.15
CA THR A 115 -8.17 -2.93 6.63
C THR A 115 -9.59 -2.73 7.17
N SER A 116 -9.86 -1.59 7.79
CA SER A 116 -11.19 -1.23 8.31
C SER A 116 -11.95 -0.22 7.43
N HIS A 117 -11.48 0.04 6.20
CA HIS A 117 -12.15 0.98 5.31
C HIS A 117 -13.46 0.37 4.76
N PRO A 118 -14.58 1.11 4.70
CA PRO A 118 -15.90 0.54 4.34
C PRO A 118 -15.93 -0.18 2.99
N VAL A 119 -15.15 0.29 2.01
CA VAL A 119 -15.13 -0.25 0.64
C VAL A 119 -13.87 -1.10 0.35
N LEU A 120 -12.77 -0.82 1.05
CA LEU A 120 -11.44 -1.45 0.83
C LEU A 120 -11.05 -2.35 2.01
N GLN A 121 -12.00 -3.10 2.57
CA GLN A 121 -11.75 -3.98 3.70
C GLN A 121 -10.60 -4.94 3.43
N GLY A 122 -9.67 -5.02 4.38
CA GLY A 122 -8.50 -5.89 4.30
C GLY A 122 -7.44 -5.46 3.29
N CYS A 123 -7.59 -4.27 2.66
CA CYS A 123 -6.61 -3.77 1.71
C CYS A 123 -5.47 -3.01 2.39
N LEU A 124 -4.34 -3.05 1.74
CA LEU A 124 -3.17 -2.21 2.02
C LEU A 124 -2.82 -1.40 0.77
N ARG A 125 -2.30 -0.19 0.96
CA ARG A 125 -1.73 0.59 -0.12
C ARG A 125 -0.22 0.70 0.07
N ILE A 126 0.51 0.22 -0.92
CA ILE A 126 1.97 0.16 -0.94
C ILE A 126 2.47 1.22 -1.93
N THR A 127 3.33 2.11 -1.48
CA THR A 127 3.99 3.08 -2.35
C THR A 127 5.12 2.40 -3.12
N VAL A 128 5.25 2.73 -4.39
CA VAL A 128 6.40 2.33 -5.22
C VAL A 128 7.56 3.24 -4.82
N GLY A 129 8.55 2.65 -4.19
CA GLY A 129 9.77 3.31 -3.72
C GLY A 129 10.96 3.08 -4.66
N LEU A 130 12.15 3.23 -4.12
CA LEU A 130 13.38 2.85 -4.82
C LEU A 130 13.46 1.33 -5.01
N PRO A 131 14.19 0.83 -6.03
CA PRO A 131 14.28 -0.60 -6.31
C PRO A 131 14.67 -1.46 -5.08
N LEU A 132 15.58 -0.99 -4.24
CA LEU A 132 15.97 -1.69 -3.02
C LEU A 132 14.85 -1.72 -1.97
N GLU A 133 14.09 -0.64 -1.84
CA GLU A 133 12.94 -0.58 -0.93
C GLU A 133 11.82 -1.51 -1.40
N ASN A 134 11.57 -1.53 -2.71
CA ASN A 134 10.60 -2.43 -3.32
C ASN A 134 11.00 -3.90 -3.12
N ALA A 135 12.27 -4.25 -3.32
CA ALA A 135 12.78 -5.59 -3.11
C ALA A 135 12.63 -6.04 -1.64
N GLU A 136 12.86 -5.17 -0.68
CA GLU A 136 12.69 -5.48 0.75
C GLU A 136 11.23 -5.77 1.09
N ILE A 137 10.28 -4.93 0.67
CA ILE A 137 8.86 -5.17 0.97
C ILE A 137 8.34 -6.43 0.26
N ILE A 138 8.75 -6.67 -0.98
CA ILE A 138 8.40 -7.89 -1.72
C ILE A 138 8.94 -9.13 -1.00
N SER A 139 10.21 -9.14 -0.59
CA SER A 139 10.81 -10.26 0.15
C SER A 139 10.05 -10.54 1.46
N ARG A 140 9.62 -9.51 2.18
CA ARG A 140 8.83 -9.68 3.42
C ARG A 140 7.45 -10.25 3.14
N LEU A 141 6.77 -9.73 2.13
CA LEU A 141 5.45 -10.24 1.74
C LEU A 141 5.52 -11.68 1.22
N GLN A 142 6.56 -12.06 0.47
CA GLN A 142 6.78 -13.45 0.05
C GLN A 142 6.84 -14.41 1.23
N ARG A 143 7.58 -14.07 2.29
CA ARG A 143 7.65 -14.89 3.51
C ARG A 143 6.32 -14.95 4.25
N LEU A 144 5.55 -13.86 4.29
CA LEU A 144 4.26 -13.81 4.96
C LEU A 144 3.14 -14.52 4.17
N CYS A 145 3.21 -14.46 2.85
CA CYS A 145 2.24 -15.09 1.94
C CYS A 145 2.65 -16.52 1.54
N GLY A 146 3.90 -16.93 1.75
CA GLY A 146 4.38 -18.29 1.56
C GLY A 146 3.91 -19.27 2.64
N GLU A 147 4.21 -20.56 2.46
CA GLU A 147 3.81 -21.62 3.40
C GLU A 147 4.57 -21.59 4.74
N GLU A 148 5.69 -20.86 4.84
CA GLU A 148 6.52 -20.75 6.05
C GLU A 148 5.93 -19.79 7.12
N ALA A 149 4.73 -19.27 6.93
CA ALA A 149 4.09 -18.30 7.82
C ALA A 149 3.27 -18.92 8.98
N ILE A 150 3.55 -20.20 9.33
CA ILE A 150 2.92 -20.91 10.47
C ILE A 150 4.01 -21.34 11.45
#